data_aa4193770300ff90f3ee8d3e7c08c479
#
_entry.id   aa4193770300ff90f3ee8d3e7c08c479
#
_cell.length_a   1.000
_cell.length_b   1.000
_cell.length_c   1.000
_cell.angle_alpha   90.00
_cell.angle_beta   90.00
_cell.angle_gamma   90.00
#
_symmetry.space_group_name_H-M   'P 1'
#
loop_
_entity.id
_entity.type
_entity.pdbx_description
1 polymer ?
#
loop_
_entity_poly.entity_id
_entity_poly.type
_entity_poly.pdbx_seq_one_letter_code
_entity_poly.pdbx_strand_id
1 'polypeptide(L)'
;RKESSAASDVYKRQVQLNILRYAKDRQRKYRGYVFETVGEIFNTFYSKNLPFELTGAQKRVLREIRQDVGCGKQMNRLLQGDVGSGKTLVALMSMLMALDNGFQACMMAPTEILANQHYDTIRELLFGMDVRVELLTGSVKGKKREAILTGLLTGDVHILIGTHAVIEDTVNFASLGLAVIDEQHRFGVAQRCLLYT
;
A
#
# COMPACT_ATOMS: atom_id res chain seq x y z
N ARG A 1 -8.99 -23.79 -38.62
CA ARG A 1 -8.38 -23.80 -37.26
C ARG A 1 -7.21 -22.81 -37.09
N LYS A 2 -6.46 -22.42 -38.14
CA LYS A 2 -5.34 -21.44 -38.05
C LYS A 2 -5.81 -19.98 -37.95
N GLU A 3 -6.92 -19.63 -38.59
CA GLU A 3 -7.48 -18.27 -38.58
C GLU A 3 -8.05 -17.86 -37.19
N SER A 4 -8.63 -18.81 -36.45
CA SER A 4 -9.12 -18.59 -35.08
C SER A 4 -7.99 -18.28 -34.10
N SER A 5 -6.79 -18.85 -34.27
CA SER A 5 -5.62 -18.61 -33.43
C SER A 5 -5.04 -17.20 -33.66
N ALA A 6 -4.90 -16.79 -34.94
CA ALA A 6 -4.37 -15.47 -35.31
C ALA A 6 -5.28 -14.33 -34.83
N ALA A 7 -6.60 -14.46 -34.96
CA ALA A 7 -7.57 -13.48 -34.43
C ALA A 7 -7.51 -13.36 -32.90
N SER A 8 -7.33 -14.48 -32.19
CA SER A 8 -7.14 -14.50 -30.73
C SER A 8 -5.86 -13.80 -30.32
N ASP A 9 -4.76 -13.98 -31.06
CA ASP A 9 -3.48 -13.36 -30.76
C ASP A 9 -3.48 -11.85 -31.04
N VAL A 10 -4.16 -11.42 -32.11
CA VAL A 10 -4.38 -9.99 -32.40
C VAL A 10 -5.20 -9.34 -31.29
N TYR A 11 -6.28 -9.98 -30.85
CA TYR A 11 -7.12 -9.49 -29.77
C TYR A 11 -6.33 -9.36 -28.43
N LYS A 12 -5.54 -10.38 -28.07
CA LYS A 12 -4.68 -10.33 -26.88
C LYS A 12 -3.66 -9.19 -26.95
N ARG A 13 -3.03 -8.98 -28.10
CA ARG A 13 -2.09 -7.86 -28.32
C ARG A 13 -2.78 -6.51 -28.21
N GLN A 14 -4.00 -6.38 -28.74
CA GLN A 14 -4.79 -5.14 -28.67
C GLN A 14 -5.15 -4.81 -27.22
N VAL A 15 -5.58 -5.81 -26.44
CA VAL A 15 -5.84 -5.66 -25.00
C VAL A 15 -4.58 -5.25 -24.24
N GLN A 16 -3.44 -5.88 -24.49
CA GLN A 16 -2.16 -5.52 -23.89
C GLN A 16 -1.73 -4.09 -24.23
N LEU A 17 -1.88 -3.69 -25.49
CA LEU A 17 -1.58 -2.32 -25.93
C LEU A 17 -2.49 -1.28 -25.25
N ASN A 18 -3.76 -1.57 -25.09
CA ASN A 18 -4.70 -0.69 -24.39
C ASN A 18 -4.32 -0.57 -22.90
N ILE A 19 -3.97 -1.66 -22.23
CA ILE A 19 -3.50 -1.64 -20.84
C ILE A 19 -2.23 -0.79 -20.70
N LEU A 20 -1.25 -0.96 -21.61
CA LEU A 20 -0.01 -0.18 -21.61
C LEU A 20 -0.26 1.31 -21.90
N ARG A 21 -1.18 1.63 -22.82
CA ARG A 21 -1.59 3.02 -23.06
C ARG A 21 -2.23 3.63 -21.82
N TYR A 22 -3.18 2.93 -21.20
CA TYR A 22 -3.83 3.38 -19.97
C TYR A 22 -2.82 3.63 -18.84
N ALA A 23 -1.87 2.72 -18.65
CA ALA A 23 -0.80 2.87 -17.66
C ALA A 23 0.08 4.10 -17.96
N LYS A 24 0.43 4.32 -19.24
CA LYS A 24 1.26 5.44 -19.67
C LYS A 24 0.54 6.79 -19.56
N ASP A 25 -0.74 6.82 -19.90
CA ASP A 25 -1.56 8.02 -19.79
C ASP A 25 -1.79 8.42 -18.31
N ARG A 26 -1.97 7.46 -17.42
CA ARG A 26 -2.01 7.71 -15.98
C ARG A 26 -0.70 8.27 -15.44
N GLN A 27 0.44 7.68 -15.80
CA GLN A 27 1.76 8.18 -15.40
C GLN A 27 2.03 9.62 -15.88
N ARG A 28 1.41 10.05 -16.99
CA ARG A 28 1.48 11.43 -17.48
C ARG A 28 0.53 12.37 -16.75
N LYS A 29 -0.64 11.88 -16.36
CA LYS A 29 -1.71 12.68 -15.76
C LYS A 29 -1.51 12.91 -14.26
N TYR A 30 -0.97 11.93 -13.55
CA TYR A 30 -0.78 11.99 -12.10
C TYR A 30 0.70 11.93 -11.75
N ARG A 31 1.17 12.98 -11.07
CA ARG A 31 2.50 12.99 -10.47
C ARG A 31 2.45 12.20 -9.17
N GLY A 32 3.46 11.34 -8.92
CA GLY A 32 3.67 10.70 -7.63
C GLY A 32 4.42 11.62 -6.67
N TYR A 33 4.24 11.40 -5.39
CA TYR A 33 5.16 11.95 -4.40
C TYR A 33 6.55 11.35 -4.58
N VAL A 34 7.58 12.15 -4.32
CA VAL A 34 8.97 11.69 -4.37
C VAL A 34 9.40 11.35 -2.96
N PHE A 35 9.83 10.11 -2.74
CA PHE A 35 10.44 9.71 -1.48
C PHE A 35 11.95 9.83 -1.65
N GLU A 36 12.50 10.94 -1.18
CA GLU A 36 13.91 11.28 -1.38
C GLU A 36 14.83 10.45 -0.48
N THR A 37 14.38 10.19 0.74
CA THR A 37 15.23 9.60 1.78
C THR A 37 14.70 8.25 2.27
N VAL A 38 15.63 7.41 2.72
CA VAL A 38 15.37 6.30 3.64
C VAL A 38 15.99 6.74 4.96
N GLY A 39 15.14 7.17 5.89
CA GLY A 39 15.53 7.90 7.07
C GLY A 39 15.66 7.03 8.32
N GLU A 40 15.46 7.67 9.47
CA GLU A 40 15.70 7.06 10.78
C GLU A 40 14.66 5.98 11.12
N ILE A 41 13.38 6.17 10.73
CA ILE A 41 12.30 5.22 11.05
C ILE A 41 12.59 3.87 10.38
N PHE A 42 12.87 3.88 9.09
CA PHE A 42 13.21 2.67 8.34
C PHE A 42 14.48 2.00 8.87
N ASN A 43 15.55 2.78 9.10
CA ASN A 43 16.83 2.25 9.56
C ASN A 43 16.74 1.69 10.99
N THR A 44 15.99 2.32 11.87
CA THR A 44 15.73 1.81 13.23
C THR A 44 14.96 0.49 13.17
N PHE A 45 13.90 0.42 12.36
CA PHE A 45 13.17 -0.82 12.15
C PHE A 45 14.09 -1.93 11.62
N TYR A 46 14.86 -1.64 10.58
CA TYR A 46 15.76 -2.61 9.94
C TYR A 46 16.82 -3.15 10.91
N SER A 47 17.36 -2.31 11.80
CA SER A 47 18.45 -2.69 12.70
C SER A 47 17.99 -3.30 14.02
N LYS A 48 16.80 -2.93 14.52
CA LYS A 48 16.36 -3.31 15.88
C LYS A 48 15.11 -4.18 15.92
N ASN A 49 14.16 -3.96 15.01
CA ASN A 49 12.84 -4.57 15.07
C ASN A 49 12.63 -5.67 14.04
N LEU A 50 13.55 -5.84 13.10
CA LEU A 50 13.41 -6.87 12.08
C LEU A 50 13.53 -8.27 12.72
N PRO A 51 12.49 -9.13 12.62
CA PRO A 51 12.46 -10.40 13.35
C PRO A 51 13.40 -11.46 12.75
N PHE A 52 13.84 -11.26 11.50
CA PHE A 52 14.75 -12.16 10.78
C PHE A 52 15.42 -11.42 9.61
N GLU A 53 16.51 -11.97 9.11
CA GLU A 53 17.17 -11.39 7.93
C GLU A 53 16.27 -11.47 6.69
N LEU A 54 16.25 -10.37 5.92
CA LEU A 54 15.51 -10.33 4.66
C LEU A 54 16.13 -11.28 3.64
N THR A 55 15.30 -12.00 2.93
CA THR A 55 15.71 -12.81 1.79
C THR A 55 16.24 -11.94 0.65
N GLY A 56 17.03 -12.53 -0.24
CA GLY A 56 17.52 -11.84 -1.44
C GLY A 56 16.39 -11.27 -2.31
N ALA A 57 15.26 -11.99 -2.39
CA ALA A 57 14.08 -11.55 -3.12
C ALA A 57 13.43 -10.31 -2.48
N GLN A 58 13.24 -10.31 -1.16
CA GLN A 58 12.69 -9.17 -0.42
C GLN A 58 13.59 -7.94 -0.54
N LYS A 59 14.92 -8.09 -0.39
CA LYS A 59 15.90 -7.02 -0.58
C LYS A 59 15.85 -6.43 -2.00
N ARG A 60 15.66 -7.28 -3.02
CA ARG A 60 15.50 -6.84 -4.41
C ARG A 60 14.22 -6.02 -4.60
N VAL A 61 13.10 -6.55 -4.15
CA VAL A 61 11.79 -5.87 -4.28
C VAL A 61 11.78 -4.52 -3.57
N LEU A 62 12.34 -4.43 -2.36
CA LEU A 62 12.44 -3.16 -1.62
C LEU A 62 13.30 -2.13 -2.37
N ARG A 63 14.39 -2.57 -3.02
CA ARG A 63 15.21 -1.68 -3.87
C ARG A 63 14.43 -1.17 -5.07
N GLU A 64 13.67 -2.04 -5.72
CA GLU A 64 12.82 -1.67 -6.86
C GLU A 64 11.71 -0.69 -6.45
N ILE A 65 11.03 -0.95 -5.31
CA ILE A 65 10.02 -0.03 -4.75
C ILE A 65 10.65 1.34 -4.46
N ARG A 66 11.83 1.37 -3.82
CA ARG A 66 12.55 2.61 -3.54
C ARG A 66 12.87 3.40 -4.82
N GLN A 67 13.28 2.72 -5.88
CA GLN A 67 13.53 3.38 -7.17
C GLN A 67 12.26 3.96 -7.78
N ASP A 68 11.14 3.22 -7.70
CA ASP A 68 9.86 3.66 -8.23
C ASP A 68 9.33 4.89 -7.49
N VAL A 69 9.32 4.86 -6.15
CA VAL A 69 8.82 6.00 -5.34
C VAL A 69 9.74 7.22 -5.38
N GLY A 70 11.02 7.04 -5.76
CA GLY A 70 11.98 8.14 -5.94
C GLY A 70 11.90 8.84 -7.29
N CYS A 71 11.12 8.30 -8.28
CA CYS A 71 11.14 8.83 -9.65
C CYS A 71 10.09 9.92 -9.95
N GLY A 72 9.25 10.32 -8.97
CA GLY A 72 8.21 11.34 -9.14
C GLY A 72 7.01 10.90 -9.98
N LYS A 73 6.90 9.61 -10.30
CA LYS A 73 5.76 9.01 -10.99
C LYS A 73 4.92 8.22 -9.99
N GLN A 74 3.60 8.23 -10.18
CA GLN A 74 2.73 7.39 -9.37
C GLN A 74 3.10 5.91 -9.53
N MET A 75 3.57 5.29 -8.43
CA MET A 75 3.88 3.87 -8.40
C MET A 75 2.58 3.05 -8.34
N ASN A 76 2.48 2.06 -9.23
CA ASN A 76 1.45 1.03 -9.16
C ASN A 76 2.15 -0.32 -9.40
N ARG A 77 2.41 -1.04 -8.31
CA ARG A 77 3.19 -2.28 -8.33
C ARG A 77 2.42 -3.42 -7.68
N LEU A 78 2.35 -4.54 -8.37
CA LEU A 78 1.80 -5.78 -7.83
C LEU A 78 2.93 -6.59 -7.18
N LEU A 79 2.80 -6.86 -5.89
CA LEU A 79 3.69 -7.75 -5.16
C LEU A 79 3.09 -9.16 -5.11
N GLN A 80 3.74 -10.10 -5.77
CA GLN A 80 3.35 -11.51 -5.77
C GLN A 80 4.34 -12.35 -4.97
N GLY A 81 3.83 -13.37 -4.31
CA GLY A 81 4.61 -14.33 -3.54
C GLY A 81 3.69 -15.30 -2.81
N ASP A 82 4.23 -16.45 -2.41
CA ASP A 82 3.50 -17.48 -1.69
C ASP A 82 3.02 -17.02 -0.31
N VAL A 83 2.11 -17.77 0.28
CA VAL A 83 1.71 -17.56 1.68
C VAL A 83 2.94 -17.72 2.56
N GLY A 84 3.13 -16.80 3.50
CA GLY A 84 4.32 -16.79 4.38
C GLY A 84 5.61 -16.24 3.74
N SER A 85 5.59 -15.77 2.50
CA SER A 85 6.77 -15.16 1.85
C SER A 85 7.19 -13.78 2.40
N GLY A 86 6.50 -13.28 3.45
CA GLY A 86 6.81 -12.02 4.09
C GLY A 86 6.34 -10.78 3.32
N LYS A 87 5.27 -10.90 2.52
CA LYS A 87 4.68 -9.74 1.80
C LYS A 87 4.29 -8.61 2.74
N THR A 88 3.74 -8.93 3.90
CA THR A 88 3.35 -7.93 4.93
C THR A 88 4.56 -7.15 5.43
N LEU A 89 5.71 -7.81 5.59
CA LEU A 89 6.95 -7.16 6.00
C LEU A 89 7.47 -6.19 4.93
N VAL A 90 7.44 -6.60 3.65
CA VAL A 90 7.80 -5.71 2.53
C VAL A 90 6.84 -4.52 2.44
N ALA A 91 5.54 -4.74 2.64
CA ALA A 91 4.54 -3.68 2.70
C ALA A 91 4.81 -2.71 3.84
N LEU A 92 5.06 -3.22 5.06
CA LEU A 92 5.42 -2.40 6.21
C LEU A 92 6.67 -1.57 5.94
N MET A 93 7.75 -2.17 5.47
CA MET A 93 8.99 -1.46 5.16
C MET A 93 8.80 -0.37 4.09
N SER A 94 7.91 -0.61 3.13
CA SER A 94 7.53 0.41 2.13
C SER A 94 6.74 1.56 2.76
N MET A 95 5.84 1.27 3.71
CA MET A 95 5.13 2.30 4.48
C MET A 95 6.09 3.12 5.34
N LEU A 96 7.10 2.49 5.97
CA LEU A 96 8.11 3.23 6.75
C LEU A 96 8.95 4.17 5.89
N MET A 97 9.21 3.81 4.61
CA MET A 97 9.83 4.75 3.67
C MET A 97 8.95 5.98 3.41
N ALA A 98 7.62 5.81 3.35
CA ALA A 98 6.71 6.95 3.22
C ALA A 98 6.76 7.84 4.46
N LEU A 99 6.77 7.25 5.66
CA LEU A 99 6.85 7.98 6.93
C LEU A 99 8.14 8.80 7.04
N ASP A 100 9.29 8.24 6.63
CA ASP A 100 10.58 8.94 6.60
C ASP A 100 10.57 10.20 5.72
N ASN A 101 9.63 10.28 4.78
CA ASN A 101 9.44 11.43 3.89
C ASN A 101 8.26 12.34 4.32
N GLY A 102 7.76 12.18 5.55
CA GLY A 102 6.69 13.01 6.10
C GLY A 102 5.30 12.67 5.57
N PHE A 103 5.12 11.51 4.94
CA PHE A 103 3.83 11.06 4.45
C PHE A 103 3.20 10.04 5.39
N GLN A 104 1.88 9.97 5.36
CA GLN A 104 1.10 8.91 5.98
C GLN A 104 0.96 7.73 5.02
N ALA A 105 0.69 6.55 5.56
CA ALA A 105 0.43 5.35 4.79
C ALA A 105 -0.89 4.69 5.20
N CYS A 106 -1.53 3.97 4.28
CA CYS A 106 -2.66 3.13 4.62
C CYS A 106 -2.49 1.71 4.08
N MET A 107 -3.09 0.76 4.78
CA MET A 107 -3.17 -0.65 4.38
C MET A 107 -4.62 -1.10 4.41
N MET A 108 -5.11 -1.58 3.27
CA MET A 108 -6.48 -2.06 3.12
C MET A 108 -6.51 -3.57 2.98
N ALA A 109 -7.33 -4.22 3.81
CA ALA A 109 -7.60 -5.64 3.78
C ALA A 109 -9.06 -5.91 3.39
N PRO A 110 -9.37 -7.06 2.75
CA PRO A 110 -10.71 -7.37 2.26
C PRO A 110 -11.72 -7.71 3.36
N THR A 111 -11.25 -8.10 4.54
CA THR A 111 -12.09 -8.48 5.68
C THR A 111 -11.60 -7.87 6.98
N GLU A 112 -12.50 -7.70 7.95
CA GLU A 112 -12.13 -7.21 9.29
C GLU A 112 -11.16 -8.16 10.01
N ILE A 113 -11.28 -9.47 9.79
CA ILE A 113 -10.36 -10.46 10.38
C ILE A 113 -8.93 -10.21 9.89
N LEU A 114 -8.74 -10.08 8.59
CA LEU A 114 -7.42 -9.79 8.00
C LEU A 114 -6.90 -8.41 8.41
N ALA A 115 -7.78 -7.39 8.48
CA ALA A 115 -7.39 -6.06 8.95
C ALA A 115 -6.89 -6.10 10.40
N ASN A 116 -7.56 -6.83 11.29
CA ASN A 116 -7.13 -7.03 12.68
C ASN A 116 -5.78 -7.78 12.72
N GLN A 117 -5.61 -8.86 11.96
CA GLN A 117 -4.36 -9.61 11.91
C GLN A 117 -3.18 -8.73 11.45
N HIS A 118 -3.38 -7.92 10.41
CA HIS A 118 -2.34 -6.98 9.96
C HIS A 118 -2.05 -5.92 11.03
N TYR A 119 -3.08 -5.40 11.68
CA TYR A 119 -2.94 -4.41 12.73
C TYR A 119 -2.12 -4.94 13.90
N ASP A 120 -2.46 -6.13 14.41
CA ASP A 120 -1.74 -6.75 15.52
C ASP A 120 -0.28 -7.05 15.14
N THR A 121 -0.06 -7.66 13.97
CA THR A 121 1.29 -7.95 13.46
C THR A 121 2.13 -6.69 13.29
N ILE A 122 1.58 -5.64 12.71
CA ILE A 122 2.33 -4.39 12.46
C ILE A 122 2.63 -3.67 13.78
N ARG A 123 1.69 -3.64 14.72
CA ARG A 123 1.93 -3.07 16.05
C ARG A 123 3.01 -3.82 16.82
N GLU A 124 3.01 -5.15 16.73
CA GLU A 124 4.04 -5.97 17.37
C GLU A 124 5.42 -5.68 16.77
N LEU A 125 5.53 -5.63 15.44
CA LEU A 125 6.76 -5.32 14.73
C LEU A 125 7.29 -3.91 15.01
N LEU A 126 6.40 -2.93 15.24
CA LEU A 126 6.74 -1.54 15.53
C LEU A 126 6.86 -1.25 17.04
N PHE A 127 6.84 -2.28 17.87
CA PHE A 127 6.94 -2.10 19.32
C PHE A 127 8.20 -1.31 19.70
N GLY A 128 8.05 -0.28 20.52
CA GLY A 128 9.14 0.61 20.94
C GLY A 128 9.56 1.69 19.94
N MET A 129 8.86 1.78 18.80
CA MET A 129 9.04 2.86 17.83
C MET A 129 7.95 3.93 17.99
N ASP A 130 8.28 5.19 17.71
CA ASP A 130 7.33 6.30 17.74
C ASP A 130 6.52 6.37 16.41
N VAL A 131 5.79 5.28 16.15
CA VAL A 131 4.90 5.16 14.98
C VAL A 131 3.51 4.79 15.46
N ARG A 132 2.57 5.71 15.27
CA ARG A 132 1.17 5.48 15.64
C ARG A 132 0.41 4.79 14.52
N VAL A 133 -0.08 3.59 14.85
CA VAL A 133 -0.89 2.75 13.96
C VAL A 133 -2.31 2.68 14.50
N GLU A 134 -3.31 2.89 13.65
CA GLU A 134 -4.72 2.79 14.01
C GLU A 134 -5.47 1.83 13.09
N LEU A 135 -6.55 1.25 13.62
CA LEU A 135 -7.41 0.32 12.90
C LEU A 135 -8.80 0.96 12.67
N LEU A 136 -9.23 0.99 11.41
CA LEU A 136 -10.54 1.51 11.01
C LEU A 136 -11.32 0.45 10.22
N THR A 137 -12.34 -0.12 10.85
CA THR A 137 -13.28 -1.08 10.26
C THR A 137 -14.71 -0.60 10.43
N GLY A 138 -15.67 -1.26 9.82
CA GLY A 138 -17.10 -0.93 9.96
C GLY A 138 -17.62 -1.05 11.40
N SER A 139 -16.95 -1.81 12.26
CA SER A 139 -17.27 -1.95 13.68
C SER A 139 -16.80 -0.78 14.54
N VAL A 140 -15.83 0.03 14.07
CA VAL A 140 -15.30 1.19 14.81
C VAL A 140 -16.23 2.38 14.67
N LYS A 141 -16.88 2.80 15.79
CA LYS A 141 -17.91 3.87 15.82
C LYS A 141 -17.65 4.90 16.94
N GLY A 142 -18.43 5.98 16.91
CA GLY A 142 -18.45 7.00 17.94
C GLY A 142 -17.10 7.67 18.19
N LYS A 143 -16.82 7.99 19.46
CA LYS A 143 -15.62 8.74 19.87
C LYS A 143 -14.29 8.13 19.39
N LYS A 144 -14.19 6.79 19.31
CA LYS A 144 -12.99 6.13 18.83
C LYS A 144 -12.77 6.44 17.34
N ARG A 145 -13.83 6.36 16.53
CA ARG A 145 -13.76 6.72 15.11
C ARG A 145 -13.36 8.19 14.93
N GLU A 146 -14.00 9.10 15.66
CA GLU A 146 -13.70 10.54 15.61
C GLU A 146 -12.24 10.83 15.96
N ALA A 147 -11.71 10.20 17.01
CA ALA A 147 -10.31 10.35 17.41
C ALA A 147 -9.34 9.88 16.31
N ILE A 148 -9.64 8.77 15.63
CA ILE A 148 -8.84 8.28 14.50
C ILE A 148 -8.88 9.27 13.34
N LEU A 149 -10.08 9.74 12.95
CA LEU A 149 -10.25 10.69 11.85
C LEU A 149 -9.54 12.02 12.14
N THR A 150 -9.64 12.51 13.37
CA THR A 150 -8.91 13.71 13.80
C THR A 150 -7.40 13.50 13.71
N GLY A 151 -6.89 12.37 14.23
CA GLY A 151 -5.46 12.05 14.18
C GLY A 151 -4.92 11.86 12.75
N LEU A 152 -5.76 11.44 11.81
CA LEU A 152 -5.38 11.39 10.39
C LEU A 152 -5.25 12.80 9.79
N LEU A 153 -6.17 13.70 10.12
CA LEU A 153 -6.15 15.09 9.66
C LEU A 153 -5.00 15.91 10.25
N THR A 154 -4.62 15.63 11.50
CA THR A 154 -3.50 16.31 12.16
C THR A 154 -2.14 15.72 11.79
N GLY A 155 -2.11 14.51 11.21
CA GLY A 155 -0.87 13.78 10.92
C GLY A 155 -0.36 12.95 12.09
N ASP A 156 -1.05 12.93 13.24
CA ASP A 156 -0.66 12.13 14.42
C ASP A 156 -0.80 10.63 14.19
N VAL A 157 -1.72 10.20 13.33
CA VAL A 157 -1.84 8.81 12.89
C VAL A 157 -0.97 8.61 11.65
N HIS A 158 0.07 7.81 11.78
CA HIS A 158 1.05 7.58 10.72
C HIS A 158 0.62 6.48 9.75
N ILE A 159 0.06 5.38 10.27
CA ILE A 159 -0.40 4.25 9.47
C ILE A 159 -1.85 3.94 9.83
N LEU A 160 -2.73 3.92 8.84
CA LEU A 160 -4.10 3.46 8.99
C LEU A 160 -4.25 2.08 8.36
N ILE A 161 -4.78 1.12 9.13
CA ILE A 161 -5.12 -0.21 8.64
C ILE A 161 -6.63 -0.36 8.71
N GLY A 162 -7.25 -0.96 7.71
CA GLY A 162 -8.69 -1.19 7.76
C GLY A 162 -9.24 -1.92 6.56
N THR A 163 -10.56 -1.91 6.46
CA THR A 163 -11.31 -2.47 5.33
C THR A 163 -11.69 -1.36 4.36
N HIS A 164 -12.76 -1.55 3.59
CA HIS A 164 -13.32 -0.49 2.74
C HIS A 164 -13.63 0.82 3.49
N ALA A 165 -13.76 0.79 4.81
CA ALA A 165 -13.95 1.98 5.63
C ALA A 165 -12.81 3.02 5.48
N VAL A 166 -11.62 2.60 5.03
CA VAL A 166 -10.46 3.50 4.79
C VAL A 166 -10.68 4.43 3.60
N ILE A 167 -11.50 4.02 2.63
CA ILE A 167 -11.80 4.79 1.41
C ILE A 167 -13.14 5.52 1.44
N GLU A 168 -13.80 5.62 2.60
CA GLU A 168 -15.00 6.41 2.77
C GLU A 168 -14.67 7.92 2.67
N ASP A 169 -15.59 8.71 2.12
CA ASP A 169 -15.42 10.18 1.92
C ASP A 169 -15.11 10.93 3.22
N THR A 170 -15.46 10.35 4.37
CA THR A 170 -15.18 10.92 5.70
C THR A 170 -13.74 10.75 6.15
N VAL A 171 -12.96 9.89 5.49
CA VAL A 171 -11.56 9.59 5.85
C VAL A 171 -10.64 10.48 5.05
N ASN A 172 -10.08 11.47 5.71
CA ASN A 172 -9.18 12.43 5.10
C ASN A 172 -7.81 12.35 5.79
N PHE A 173 -6.76 12.19 5.01
CA PHE A 173 -5.38 12.21 5.46
C PHE A 173 -4.78 13.60 5.32
N ALA A 174 -3.90 14.00 6.22
CA ALA A 174 -3.11 15.22 6.06
C ALA A 174 -2.18 15.10 4.84
N SER A 175 -1.52 13.96 4.67
CA SER A 175 -0.58 13.72 3.56
C SER A 175 -0.41 12.23 3.29
N LEU A 176 -1.34 11.61 2.57
CA LEU A 176 -1.25 10.19 2.21
C LEU A 176 -0.24 9.99 1.07
N GLY A 177 0.88 9.32 1.34
CA GLY A 177 1.93 9.03 0.35
C GLY A 177 1.89 7.63 -0.23
N LEU A 178 1.44 6.63 0.54
CA LEU A 178 1.41 5.24 0.11
C LEU A 178 0.14 4.52 0.54
N ALA A 179 -0.51 3.84 -0.39
CA ALA A 179 -1.61 2.93 -0.12
C ALA A 179 -1.20 1.49 -0.52
N VAL A 180 -1.38 0.56 0.42
CA VAL A 180 -1.17 -0.88 0.21
C VAL A 180 -2.52 -1.58 0.22
N ILE A 181 -2.76 -2.44 -0.76
CA ILE A 181 -4.01 -3.20 -0.88
C ILE A 181 -3.66 -4.68 -0.83
N ASP A 182 -4.11 -5.34 0.22
CA ASP A 182 -3.94 -6.78 0.35
C ASP A 182 -5.07 -7.52 -0.36
N GLU A 183 -4.74 -8.63 -1.03
CA GLU A 183 -5.69 -9.49 -1.75
C GLU A 183 -6.68 -8.73 -2.66
N GLN A 184 -6.16 -7.85 -3.51
CA GLN A 184 -6.94 -6.97 -4.40
C GLN A 184 -8.05 -7.70 -5.18
N HIS A 185 -7.88 -8.98 -5.49
CA HIS A 185 -8.88 -9.78 -6.22
C HIS A 185 -10.18 -10.01 -5.45
N ARG A 186 -10.18 -9.87 -4.13
CA ARG A 186 -11.36 -10.00 -3.25
C ARG A 186 -12.21 -8.73 -3.17
N PHE A 187 -11.70 -7.61 -3.69
CA PHE A 187 -12.47 -6.37 -3.74
C PHE A 187 -13.38 -6.33 -4.96
N GLY A 188 -14.61 -5.83 -4.79
CA GLY A 188 -15.58 -5.62 -5.87
C GLY A 188 -15.07 -4.61 -6.93
N VAL A 189 -15.65 -4.65 -8.12
CA VAL A 189 -15.26 -3.77 -9.25
C VAL A 189 -15.36 -2.29 -8.86
N ALA A 190 -16.44 -1.89 -8.18
CA ALA A 190 -16.65 -0.51 -7.75
C ALA A 190 -15.58 -0.04 -6.74
N GLN A 191 -15.22 -0.88 -5.77
CA GLN A 191 -14.18 -0.58 -4.78
C GLN A 191 -12.78 -0.46 -5.43
N ARG A 192 -12.49 -1.30 -6.44
CA ARG A 192 -11.26 -1.18 -7.22
C ARG A 192 -11.20 0.11 -8.02
N CYS A 193 -12.32 0.59 -8.55
CA CYS A 193 -12.37 1.86 -9.28
C CYS A 193 -12.05 3.06 -8.37
N LEU A 194 -12.56 3.09 -7.14
CA LEU A 194 -12.30 4.16 -6.17
C LEU A 194 -10.82 4.27 -5.76
N LEU A 195 -10.10 3.15 -5.81
CA LEU A 195 -8.66 3.12 -5.50
C LEU A 195 -7.78 3.68 -6.64
N TYR A 196 -8.36 3.91 -7.82
CA TYR A 196 -7.65 4.38 -9.01
C TYR A 196 -8.01 5.82 -9.41
N THR A 197 -8.88 6.49 -8.68
CA THR A 197 -9.23 7.90 -8.86
C THR A 197 -8.45 8.79 -7.94
#